data_12b11103ee5b9984e9084e55d6965c75
#
_entry.id   12b11103ee5b9984e9084e55d6965c75
#
_cell.length_a   1.000
_cell.length_b   1.000
_cell.length_c   1.000
_cell.angle_alpha   90.00
_cell.angle_beta   90.00
_cell.angle_gamma   90.00
#
_symmetry.space_group_name_H-M   'P 1'
#
loop_
_entity.id
_entity.type
_entity.pdbx_description
1 polymer ?
#
loop_
_entity_poly.entity_id
_entity_poly.type
_entity_poly.pdbx_seq_one_letter_code
_entity_poly.pdbx_strand_id
1 'polypeptide(L)'
;KTAMVFQKFALLPHRTVIDNVGYGLEIQGADAATRNKTSMRWIERVGLLGFETKYPAQLSGGMQQRVGLARALANDAPILLMDEAYSALDPLIRYDMQTVLLDLQKEVRKTIVFITHDLDEALRIGDRIALLRDGSVIQQGTGQDIVLSPADDYVANFVQHVDRGKVLRVGSVMEPLNGALPGAMVAADLTLSEAL
;
A
#
# COMPACT_ATOMS: atom_id res chain seq x y z
N LYS A 1 -16.43 -5.90 9.77
CA LYS A 1 -15.61 -4.81 10.37
C LYS A 1 -14.65 -4.28 9.32
N THR A 2 -14.47 -2.96 9.25
CA THR A 2 -13.49 -2.29 8.39
C THR A 2 -12.63 -1.37 9.25
N ALA A 3 -11.38 -1.14 8.84
CA ALA A 3 -10.52 -0.09 9.35
C ALA A 3 -10.22 0.89 8.22
N MET A 4 -9.89 2.14 8.57
CA MET A 4 -9.63 3.18 7.57
C MET A 4 -8.39 3.98 7.92
N VAL A 5 -7.58 4.25 6.88
CA VAL A 5 -6.46 5.19 6.90
C VAL A 5 -6.86 6.38 6.05
N PHE A 6 -6.79 7.57 6.63
CA PHE A 6 -7.23 8.81 6.01
C PHE A 6 -6.06 9.59 5.40
N GLN A 7 -6.32 10.37 4.38
CA GLN A 7 -5.37 11.27 3.75
C GLN A 7 -4.68 12.23 4.76
N LYS A 8 -5.44 12.82 5.67
CA LYS A 8 -4.95 13.74 6.72
C LYS A 8 -4.69 13.05 8.06
N PHE A 9 -4.17 11.83 8.05
CA PHE A 9 -3.76 11.01 9.20
C PHE A 9 -4.86 10.80 10.28
N ALA A 10 -5.71 11.79 10.52
CA ALA A 10 -6.80 11.80 11.53
C ALA A 10 -6.35 11.29 12.92
N LEU A 11 -5.12 11.65 13.33
CA LEU A 11 -4.62 11.31 14.65
C LEU A 11 -5.26 12.20 15.71
N LEU A 12 -5.44 11.65 16.91
CA LEU A 12 -5.93 12.37 18.07
C LEU A 12 -4.77 13.22 18.63
N PRO A 13 -4.80 14.56 18.51
CA PRO A 13 -3.65 15.42 18.80
C PRO A 13 -3.28 15.44 20.28
N HIS A 14 -4.23 15.14 21.17
CA HIS A 14 -4.07 15.10 22.62
C HIS A 14 -3.70 13.71 23.16
N ARG A 15 -3.46 12.73 22.28
CA ARG A 15 -3.05 11.37 22.64
C ARG A 15 -1.65 11.08 22.10
N THR A 16 -0.90 10.29 22.84
CA THR A 16 0.42 9.80 22.42
C THR A 16 0.32 8.83 21.25
N VAL A 17 1.45 8.43 20.66
CA VAL A 17 1.51 7.41 19.59
C VAL A 17 0.87 6.11 20.06
N ILE A 18 1.25 5.60 21.23
CA ILE A 18 0.71 4.33 21.74
C ILE A 18 -0.80 4.39 22.00
N ASP A 19 -1.28 5.53 22.49
CA ASP A 19 -2.71 5.74 22.73
C ASP A 19 -3.49 5.91 21.42
N ASN A 20 -2.90 6.54 20.41
CA ASN A 20 -3.49 6.61 19.07
C ASN A 20 -3.62 5.22 18.46
N VAL A 21 -2.57 4.40 18.51
CA VAL A 21 -2.59 3.05 17.96
C VAL A 21 -3.59 2.16 18.71
N GLY A 22 -3.64 2.26 20.03
CA GLY A 22 -4.55 1.48 20.89
C GLY A 22 -6.00 1.98 20.93
N TYR A 23 -6.30 3.11 20.31
CA TYR A 23 -7.61 3.77 20.45
C TYR A 23 -8.79 2.89 20.04
N GLY A 24 -8.69 2.20 18.91
CA GLY A 24 -9.75 1.31 18.47
C GLY A 24 -9.98 0.10 19.39
N LEU A 25 -8.91 -0.40 20.01
CA LEU A 25 -9.00 -1.48 21.02
C LEU A 25 -9.63 -0.97 22.32
N GLU A 26 -9.36 0.28 22.70
CA GLU A 26 -10.00 0.93 23.84
C GLU A 26 -11.52 1.00 23.66
N ILE A 27 -11.98 1.45 22.49
CA ILE A 27 -13.42 1.49 22.15
C ILE A 27 -14.05 0.10 22.16
N GLN A 28 -13.29 -0.93 21.77
CA GLN A 28 -13.74 -2.32 21.81
C GLN A 28 -13.77 -2.91 23.22
N GLY A 29 -13.33 -2.17 24.24
CA GLY A 29 -13.33 -2.61 25.64
C GLY A 29 -12.16 -3.55 26.00
N ALA A 30 -11.10 -3.58 25.19
CA ALA A 30 -9.91 -4.37 25.52
C ALA A 30 -9.23 -3.82 26.79
N ASP A 31 -8.71 -4.71 27.63
CA ASP A 31 -7.96 -4.35 28.82
C ASP A 31 -6.64 -3.65 28.48
N ALA A 32 -6.07 -2.92 29.46
CA ALA A 32 -4.87 -2.11 29.25
C ALA A 32 -3.64 -2.93 28.82
N ALA A 33 -3.48 -4.15 29.33
CA ALA A 33 -2.35 -5.02 29.02
C ALA A 33 -2.42 -5.48 27.54
N THR A 34 -3.60 -5.91 27.08
CA THR A 34 -3.87 -6.30 25.70
C THR A 34 -3.67 -5.12 24.75
N ARG A 35 -4.20 -3.92 25.10
CA ARG A 35 -4.00 -2.71 24.29
C ARG A 35 -2.51 -2.39 24.13
N ASN A 36 -1.78 -2.31 25.24
CA ASN A 36 -0.35 -1.98 25.21
C ASN A 36 0.45 -2.99 24.39
N LYS A 37 0.23 -4.29 24.61
CA LYS A 37 0.92 -5.34 23.87
C LYS A 37 0.66 -5.24 22.37
N THR A 38 -0.60 -5.07 21.96
CA THR A 38 -0.97 -4.97 20.55
C THR A 38 -0.45 -3.67 19.92
N SER A 39 -0.55 -2.54 20.64
CA SER A 39 -0.05 -1.25 20.16
C SER A 39 1.47 -1.29 19.97
N MET A 40 2.22 -1.80 20.93
CA MET A 40 3.68 -1.93 20.83
C MET A 40 4.11 -2.79 19.65
N ARG A 41 3.44 -3.94 19.43
CA ARG A 41 3.70 -4.79 18.26
C ARG A 41 3.56 -4.00 16.96
N TRP A 42 2.49 -3.22 16.77
CA TRP A 42 2.28 -2.47 15.55
C TRP A 42 3.19 -1.25 15.41
N ILE A 43 3.53 -0.58 16.52
CA ILE A 43 4.53 0.49 16.57
C ILE A 43 5.89 -0.01 16.08
N GLU A 44 6.33 -1.18 16.57
CA GLU A 44 7.55 -1.84 16.11
C GLU A 44 7.50 -2.16 14.62
N ARG A 45 6.40 -2.77 14.14
CA ARG A 45 6.21 -3.16 12.73
C ARG A 45 6.25 -2.00 11.74
N VAL A 46 5.79 -0.83 12.15
CA VAL A 46 5.85 0.38 11.32
C VAL A 46 7.13 1.20 11.53
N GLY A 47 8.09 0.70 12.33
CA GLY A 47 9.39 1.33 12.56
C GLY A 47 9.31 2.60 13.41
N LEU A 48 8.46 2.62 14.45
CA LEU A 48 8.28 3.76 15.35
C LEU A 48 8.70 3.47 16.82
N LEU A 49 9.56 2.47 17.05
CA LEU A 49 10.12 2.22 18.39
C LEU A 49 10.86 3.47 18.90
N GLY A 50 10.64 3.80 20.17
CA GLY A 50 11.19 4.99 20.84
C GLY A 50 10.35 6.26 20.69
N PHE A 51 9.22 6.17 19.94
CA PHE A 51 8.28 7.30 19.77
C PHE A 51 6.95 7.10 20.47
N GLU A 52 6.79 6.06 21.27
CA GLU A 52 5.53 5.62 21.89
C GLU A 52 4.83 6.73 22.67
N THR A 53 5.61 7.52 23.40
CA THR A 53 5.15 8.60 24.29
C THR A 53 5.07 9.96 23.61
N LYS A 54 5.44 10.05 22.32
CA LYS A 54 5.37 11.31 21.57
C LYS A 54 3.94 11.61 21.13
N TYR A 55 3.65 12.91 21.02
CA TYR A 55 2.38 13.40 20.47
C TYR A 55 2.49 13.63 18.95
N PRO A 56 1.36 13.63 18.20
CA PRO A 56 1.38 13.84 16.75
C PRO A 56 2.17 15.09 16.31
N ALA A 57 2.06 16.19 17.03
CA ALA A 57 2.77 17.43 16.71
C ALA A 57 4.32 17.32 16.79
N GLN A 58 4.85 16.26 17.41
CA GLN A 58 6.28 15.99 17.52
C GLN A 58 6.81 15.05 16.43
N LEU A 59 5.96 14.64 15.48
CA LEU A 59 6.27 13.67 14.46
C LEU A 59 6.28 14.32 13.07
N SER A 60 7.13 13.81 12.18
CA SER A 60 7.06 14.14 10.75
C SER A 60 5.77 13.61 10.11
N GLY A 61 5.38 14.11 8.94
CA GLY A 61 4.20 13.64 8.21
C GLY A 61 4.24 12.13 7.95
N GLY A 62 5.39 11.60 7.52
CA GLY A 62 5.57 10.16 7.31
C GLY A 62 5.44 9.34 8.61
N MET A 63 5.94 9.86 9.74
CA MET A 63 5.75 9.19 11.04
C MET A 63 4.28 9.22 11.47
N GLN A 64 3.57 10.33 11.27
CA GLN A 64 2.13 10.40 11.55
C GLN A 64 1.34 9.41 10.70
N GLN A 65 1.71 9.23 9.43
CA GLN A 65 1.09 8.23 8.54
C GLN A 65 1.33 6.81 9.05
N ARG A 66 2.55 6.49 9.50
CA ARG A 66 2.87 5.19 10.12
C ARG A 66 2.04 4.93 11.38
N VAL A 67 1.80 5.94 12.19
CA VAL A 67 0.88 5.83 13.35
C VAL A 67 -0.55 5.55 12.89
N GLY A 68 -1.05 6.22 11.85
CA GLY A 68 -2.37 5.99 11.26
C GLY A 68 -2.53 4.56 10.74
N LEU A 69 -1.51 4.05 10.03
CA LEU A 69 -1.48 2.67 9.54
C LEU A 69 -1.46 1.67 10.71
N ALA A 70 -0.59 1.86 11.71
CA ALA A 70 -0.51 1.01 12.91
C ALA A 70 -1.86 0.97 13.65
N ARG A 71 -2.54 2.12 13.82
CA ARG A 71 -3.87 2.21 14.43
C ARG A 71 -4.92 1.41 13.66
N ALA A 72 -4.91 1.50 12.33
CA ALA A 72 -5.85 0.76 11.50
C ALA A 72 -5.61 -0.76 11.58
N LEU A 73 -4.35 -1.19 11.59
CA LEU A 73 -3.97 -2.60 11.68
C LEU A 73 -4.21 -3.18 13.07
N ALA A 74 -4.06 -2.39 14.15
CA ALA A 74 -4.31 -2.82 15.52
C ALA A 74 -5.77 -3.25 15.76
N ASN A 75 -6.71 -2.71 15.01
CA ASN A 75 -8.13 -3.07 15.07
C ASN A 75 -8.47 -4.47 14.54
N ASP A 76 -7.54 -5.13 13.93
CA ASP A 76 -7.68 -6.47 13.32
C ASP A 76 -8.93 -6.62 12.42
N ALA A 77 -9.26 -5.58 11.67
CA ALA A 77 -10.32 -5.63 10.68
C ALA A 77 -9.87 -6.42 9.45
N PRO A 78 -10.74 -7.26 8.84
CA PRO A 78 -10.40 -8.02 7.64
C PRO A 78 -10.23 -7.13 6.38
N ILE A 79 -10.84 -5.95 6.38
CA ILE A 79 -10.78 -5.00 5.26
C ILE A 79 -10.17 -3.69 5.75
N LEU A 80 -9.15 -3.23 5.04
CA LEU A 80 -8.49 -1.94 5.23
C LEU A 80 -8.85 -1.02 4.07
N LEU A 81 -9.46 0.12 4.38
CA LEU A 81 -9.74 1.17 3.41
C LEU A 81 -8.65 2.23 3.52
N MET A 82 -8.05 2.64 2.41
CA MET A 82 -7.01 3.66 2.35
C MET A 82 -7.42 4.70 1.33
N ASP A 83 -7.68 5.91 1.79
CA ASP A 83 -8.15 7.01 0.96
C ASP A 83 -7.02 8.03 0.78
N GLU A 84 -6.40 8.04 -0.41
CA GLU A 84 -5.25 8.88 -0.77
C GLU A 84 -4.18 8.94 0.32
N ALA A 85 -3.92 7.81 0.96
CA ALA A 85 -3.17 7.75 2.21
C ALA A 85 -1.74 8.33 2.11
N TYR A 86 -1.16 8.36 0.91
CA TYR A 86 0.23 8.81 0.72
C TYR A 86 0.36 10.10 -0.09
N SER A 87 -0.75 10.72 -0.52
CA SER A 87 -0.72 11.91 -1.39
C SER A 87 -0.05 13.12 -0.74
N ALA A 88 -0.11 13.25 0.59
CA ALA A 88 0.48 14.37 1.34
C ALA A 88 1.98 14.16 1.68
N LEU A 89 2.59 13.04 1.27
CA LEU A 89 3.99 12.71 1.55
C LEU A 89 4.90 13.11 0.37
N ASP A 90 6.14 13.47 0.69
CA ASP A 90 7.17 13.62 -0.33
C ASP A 90 7.48 12.28 -1.03
N PRO A 91 8.06 12.29 -2.25
CA PRO A 91 8.22 11.08 -3.05
C PRO A 91 9.03 9.97 -2.37
N LEU A 92 10.09 10.33 -1.61
CA LEU A 92 10.95 9.35 -0.95
C LEU A 92 10.20 8.65 0.19
N ILE A 93 9.57 9.44 1.07
CA ILE A 93 8.78 8.89 2.19
C ILE A 93 7.58 8.11 1.67
N ARG A 94 6.95 8.54 0.58
CA ARG A 94 5.86 7.81 -0.09
C ARG A 94 6.34 6.43 -0.53
N TYR A 95 7.47 6.34 -1.21
CA TYR A 95 8.04 5.07 -1.64
C TYR A 95 8.32 4.13 -0.47
N ASP A 96 8.90 4.65 0.62
CA ASP A 96 9.14 3.87 1.85
C ASP A 96 7.85 3.36 2.48
N MET A 97 6.80 4.20 2.53
CA MET A 97 5.50 3.81 3.07
C MET A 97 4.80 2.72 2.24
N GLN A 98 4.92 2.80 0.92
CA GLN A 98 4.43 1.74 0.03
C GLN A 98 5.17 0.42 0.28
N THR A 99 6.48 0.46 0.46
CA THR A 99 7.30 -0.72 0.80
C THR A 99 6.86 -1.32 2.14
N VAL A 100 6.68 -0.49 3.18
CA VAL A 100 6.16 -0.93 4.49
C VAL A 100 4.78 -1.60 4.34
N LEU A 101 3.88 -1.04 3.53
CA LEU A 101 2.56 -1.63 3.29
C LEU A 101 2.65 -3.00 2.61
N LEU A 102 3.47 -3.12 1.57
CA LEU A 102 3.66 -4.37 0.83
C LEU A 102 4.26 -5.46 1.72
N ASP A 103 5.24 -5.13 2.57
CA ASP A 103 5.83 -6.10 3.49
C ASP A 103 4.85 -6.52 4.59
N LEU A 104 4.08 -5.59 5.12
CA LEU A 104 3.01 -5.91 6.06
C LEU A 104 1.92 -6.78 5.43
N GLN A 105 1.57 -6.54 4.16
CA GLN A 105 0.55 -7.33 3.45
C GLN A 105 0.95 -8.80 3.27
N LYS A 106 2.23 -9.08 3.03
CA LYS A 106 2.76 -10.46 2.97
C LYS A 106 2.49 -11.23 4.27
N GLU A 107 2.55 -10.52 5.41
CA GLU A 107 2.35 -11.11 6.75
C GLU A 107 0.86 -11.20 7.12
N VAL A 108 0.11 -10.09 6.97
CA VAL A 108 -1.26 -10.01 7.52
C VAL A 108 -2.34 -10.47 6.55
N ARG A 109 -2.07 -10.51 5.24
CA ARG A 109 -2.96 -11.00 4.17
C ARG A 109 -4.39 -10.45 4.26
N LYS A 110 -4.52 -9.14 4.48
CA LYS A 110 -5.84 -8.46 4.55
C LYS A 110 -6.27 -8.00 3.16
N THR A 111 -7.57 -7.87 2.97
CA THR A 111 -8.10 -7.17 1.79
C THR A 111 -7.87 -5.67 1.98
N ILE A 112 -7.15 -5.05 1.06
CA ILE A 112 -6.90 -3.60 1.05
C ILE A 112 -7.64 -2.99 -0.14
N VAL A 113 -8.48 -1.99 0.13
CA VAL A 113 -9.05 -1.11 -0.90
C VAL A 113 -8.30 0.20 -0.81
N PHE A 114 -7.50 0.48 -1.84
CA PHE A 114 -6.62 1.63 -1.89
C PHE A 114 -7.10 2.61 -2.96
N ILE A 115 -7.44 3.84 -2.59
CA ILE A 115 -7.82 4.91 -3.49
C ILE A 115 -6.62 5.82 -3.69
N THR A 116 -6.27 6.07 -4.95
CA THR A 116 -5.20 6.98 -5.34
C THR A 116 -5.51 7.62 -6.69
N HIS A 117 -4.97 8.80 -6.94
CA HIS A 117 -4.95 9.45 -8.26
C HIS A 117 -3.60 9.22 -8.98
N ASP A 118 -2.65 8.53 -8.34
CA ASP A 118 -1.32 8.22 -8.88
C ASP A 118 -1.32 6.80 -9.45
N LEU A 119 -1.14 6.70 -10.77
CA LEU A 119 -1.15 5.42 -11.48
C LEU A 119 0.06 4.54 -11.10
N ASP A 120 1.25 5.13 -10.94
CA ASP A 120 2.45 4.39 -10.57
C ASP A 120 2.28 3.75 -9.18
N GLU A 121 1.61 4.46 -8.27
CA GLU A 121 1.25 3.93 -6.97
C GLU A 121 0.27 2.75 -7.08
N ALA A 122 -0.79 2.89 -7.89
CA ALA A 122 -1.75 1.82 -8.14
C ALA A 122 -1.09 0.59 -8.76
N LEU A 123 -0.19 0.78 -9.74
CA LEU A 123 0.55 -0.29 -10.41
C LEU A 123 1.53 -1.00 -9.49
N ARG A 124 2.12 -0.28 -8.53
CA ARG A 124 3.07 -0.84 -7.57
C ARG A 124 2.41 -1.65 -6.46
N ILE A 125 1.26 -1.18 -5.95
CA ILE A 125 0.62 -1.74 -4.76
C ILE A 125 -0.48 -2.73 -5.12
N GLY A 126 -1.23 -2.48 -6.21
CA GLY A 126 -2.47 -3.16 -6.50
C GLY A 126 -2.30 -4.50 -7.22
N ASP A 127 -2.85 -5.57 -6.66
CA ASP A 127 -3.03 -6.84 -7.39
C ASP A 127 -4.07 -6.68 -8.52
N ARG A 128 -5.08 -5.86 -8.27
CA ARG A 128 -6.13 -5.46 -9.24
C ARG A 128 -6.39 -3.97 -9.16
N ILE A 129 -6.56 -3.36 -10.31
CA ILE A 129 -6.79 -1.93 -10.47
C ILE A 129 -8.17 -1.72 -11.12
N ALA A 130 -8.92 -0.75 -10.62
CA ALA A 130 -10.13 -0.24 -11.25
C ALA A 130 -9.93 1.24 -11.57
N LEU A 131 -10.04 1.59 -12.85
CA LEU A 131 -9.99 2.97 -13.32
C LEU A 131 -11.40 3.55 -13.34
N LEU A 132 -11.58 4.67 -12.65
CA LEU A 132 -12.84 5.38 -12.54
C LEU A 132 -12.79 6.69 -13.31
N ARG A 133 -13.86 7.00 -14.01
CA ARG A 133 -14.09 8.30 -14.65
C ARG A 133 -15.56 8.67 -14.52
N ASP A 134 -15.84 9.90 -14.12
CA ASP A 134 -17.20 10.44 -13.98
C ASP A 134 -18.15 9.52 -13.16
N GLY A 135 -17.61 8.93 -12.08
CA GLY A 135 -18.35 8.03 -11.20
C GLY A 135 -18.58 6.60 -11.72
N SER A 136 -18.03 6.26 -12.89
CA SER A 136 -18.17 4.93 -13.51
C SER A 136 -16.82 4.23 -13.62
N VAL A 137 -16.81 2.90 -13.45
CA VAL A 137 -15.63 2.07 -13.72
C VAL A 137 -15.51 1.87 -15.22
N ILE A 138 -14.44 2.40 -15.82
CA ILE A 138 -14.18 2.30 -17.27
C ILE A 138 -13.34 1.08 -17.63
N GLN A 139 -12.44 0.68 -16.75
CA GLN A 139 -11.63 -0.54 -16.90
C GLN A 139 -11.25 -1.10 -15.53
N GLN A 140 -11.15 -2.43 -15.45
CA GLN A 140 -10.58 -3.12 -14.30
C GLN A 140 -9.75 -4.33 -14.76
N GLY A 141 -8.64 -4.59 -14.05
CA GLY A 141 -7.75 -5.70 -14.38
C GLY A 141 -6.51 -5.70 -13.51
N THR A 142 -5.52 -6.51 -13.88
CA THR A 142 -4.16 -6.40 -13.35
C THR A 142 -3.47 -5.17 -13.94
N GLY A 143 -2.34 -4.73 -13.35
CA GLY A 143 -1.54 -3.65 -13.94
C GLY A 143 -1.14 -3.93 -15.39
N GLN A 144 -0.83 -5.20 -15.71
CA GLN A 144 -0.50 -5.60 -17.09
C GLN A 144 -1.69 -5.47 -18.04
N ASP A 145 -2.90 -5.89 -17.61
CA ASP A 145 -4.11 -5.74 -18.42
C ASP A 145 -4.37 -4.28 -18.77
N ILE A 146 -4.21 -3.39 -17.79
CA ILE A 146 -4.41 -1.94 -17.97
C ILE A 146 -3.39 -1.35 -18.96
N VAL A 147 -2.11 -1.75 -18.86
CA VAL A 147 -1.02 -1.17 -19.66
C VAL A 147 -0.95 -1.75 -21.07
N LEU A 148 -1.26 -3.06 -21.24
CA LEU A 148 -1.17 -3.74 -22.54
C LEU A 148 -2.43 -3.66 -23.38
N SER A 149 -3.59 -3.56 -22.74
CA SER A 149 -4.90 -3.61 -23.40
C SER A 149 -5.82 -2.50 -22.88
N PRO A 150 -5.47 -1.21 -23.09
CA PRO A 150 -6.31 -0.10 -22.65
C PRO A 150 -7.68 -0.16 -23.32
N ALA A 151 -8.75 0.06 -22.54
CA ALA A 151 -10.13 -0.08 -23.00
C ALA A 151 -10.57 1.02 -23.98
N ASP A 152 -9.99 2.22 -23.86
CA ASP A 152 -10.27 3.37 -24.71
C ASP A 152 -9.05 4.32 -24.80
N ASP A 153 -9.19 5.38 -25.61
CA ASP A 153 -8.14 6.39 -25.78
C ASP A 153 -7.82 7.14 -24.48
N TYR A 154 -8.78 7.27 -23.57
CA TYR A 154 -8.53 7.89 -22.26
C TYR A 154 -7.58 7.04 -21.44
N VAL A 155 -7.83 5.74 -21.34
CA VAL A 155 -6.94 4.80 -20.63
C VAL A 155 -5.58 4.72 -21.33
N ALA A 156 -5.55 4.66 -22.67
CA ALA A 156 -4.32 4.65 -23.45
C ALA A 156 -3.44 5.88 -23.13
N ASN A 157 -4.03 7.07 -23.10
CA ASN A 157 -3.33 8.30 -22.73
C ASN A 157 -2.89 8.31 -21.26
N PHE A 158 -3.71 7.75 -20.36
CA PHE A 158 -3.42 7.68 -18.93
C PHE A 158 -2.19 6.79 -18.63
N VAL A 159 -2.02 5.69 -19.38
CA VAL A 159 -0.89 4.76 -19.22
C VAL A 159 0.32 5.10 -20.11
N GLN A 160 0.24 6.15 -20.91
CA GLN A 160 1.27 6.47 -21.93
C GLN A 160 2.68 6.67 -21.35
N HIS A 161 2.77 7.23 -20.15
CA HIS A 161 4.04 7.57 -19.50
C HIS A 161 4.50 6.53 -18.46
N VAL A 162 3.80 5.42 -18.34
CA VAL A 162 4.15 4.33 -17.42
C VAL A 162 5.44 3.66 -17.86
N ASP A 163 6.35 3.47 -16.93
CA ASP A 163 7.53 2.62 -17.12
C ASP A 163 7.10 1.14 -17.23
N ARG A 164 6.93 0.71 -18.46
CA ARG A 164 6.48 -0.66 -18.78
C ARG A 164 7.41 -1.73 -18.23
N GLY A 165 8.71 -1.44 -18.11
CA GLY A 165 9.68 -2.37 -17.52
C GLY A 165 9.36 -2.76 -16.08
N LYS A 166 8.75 -1.85 -15.31
CA LYS A 166 8.35 -2.10 -13.92
C LYS A 166 7.01 -2.82 -13.76
N VAL A 167 6.20 -2.88 -14.82
CA VAL A 167 4.85 -3.45 -14.79
C VAL A 167 4.79 -4.81 -15.48
N LEU A 168 5.48 -4.93 -16.62
CA LEU A 168 5.44 -6.15 -17.42
C LEU A 168 6.35 -7.22 -16.82
N ARG A 169 5.80 -8.42 -16.67
CA ARG A 169 6.56 -9.58 -16.23
C ARG A 169 7.23 -10.27 -17.41
N VAL A 170 8.37 -10.90 -17.17
CA VAL A 170 9.07 -11.69 -18.18
C VAL A 170 8.14 -12.69 -18.86
N GLY A 171 7.33 -13.42 -18.08
CA GLY A 171 6.38 -14.40 -18.59
C GLY A 171 5.31 -13.86 -19.53
N SER A 172 4.97 -12.56 -19.48
CA SER A 172 3.98 -11.96 -20.38
C SER A 172 4.52 -11.60 -21.77
N VAL A 173 5.84 -11.57 -21.92
CA VAL A 173 6.53 -11.22 -23.17
C VAL A 173 7.40 -12.38 -23.72
N MET A 174 7.43 -13.51 -23.01
CA MET A 174 8.17 -14.70 -23.46
C MET A 174 7.51 -15.34 -24.67
N GLU A 175 8.37 -15.76 -25.61
CA GLU A 175 7.96 -16.64 -26.71
C GLU A 175 8.42 -18.10 -26.46
N PRO A 176 7.71 -19.11 -27.02
CA PRO A 176 8.14 -20.50 -26.93
C PRO A 176 9.53 -20.68 -27.52
N LEU A 177 10.44 -21.30 -26.78
CA LEU A 177 11.77 -21.55 -27.24
C LEU A 177 11.80 -22.76 -28.20
N ASN A 178 12.26 -22.55 -29.43
CA ASN A 178 12.53 -23.60 -30.42
C ASN A 178 14.05 -23.91 -30.44
N GLY A 179 14.52 -24.78 -29.50
CA GLY A 179 15.94 -25.18 -29.48
C GLY A 179 16.53 -25.31 -28.06
N ALA A 180 17.88 -25.43 -28.00
CA ALA A 180 18.62 -25.56 -26.74
C ALA A 180 18.66 -24.22 -25.99
N LEU A 181 18.54 -24.26 -24.64
CA LEU A 181 18.62 -23.10 -23.76
C LEU A 181 20.00 -22.47 -23.78
N PRO A 182 20.18 -21.22 -24.22
CA PRO A 182 21.43 -20.50 -24.10
C PRO A 182 21.45 -19.68 -22.80
N GLY A 183 22.41 -19.92 -21.93
CA GLY A 183 22.75 -18.96 -20.87
C GLY A 183 21.88 -18.95 -19.62
N ALA A 184 21.81 -17.82 -18.96
CA ALA A 184 21.12 -17.63 -17.68
C ALA A 184 19.59 -17.73 -17.81
N MET A 185 18.94 -18.43 -16.87
CA MET A 185 17.49 -18.48 -16.77
C MET A 185 16.99 -17.39 -15.81
N VAL A 186 15.90 -16.75 -16.19
CA VAL A 186 15.22 -15.71 -15.40
C VAL A 186 13.82 -16.21 -15.04
N ALA A 187 13.37 -15.92 -13.83
CA ALA A 187 12.03 -16.32 -13.40
C ALA A 187 10.94 -15.54 -14.15
N ALA A 188 9.89 -16.23 -14.59
CA ALA A 188 8.84 -15.65 -15.42
C ALA A 188 7.96 -14.63 -14.70
N ASP A 189 7.96 -14.64 -13.37
CA ASP A 189 7.19 -13.74 -12.50
C ASP A 189 7.92 -12.44 -12.14
N LEU A 190 9.22 -12.33 -12.46
CA LEU A 190 9.95 -11.07 -12.33
C LEU A 190 9.46 -10.03 -13.34
N THR A 191 9.49 -8.76 -12.96
CA THR A 191 9.31 -7.65 -13.91
C THR A 191 10.51 -7.59 -14.88
N LEU A 192 10.33 -6.95 -16.02
CA LEU A 192 11.43 -6.77 -16.97
C LEU A 192 12.59 -5.97 -16.35
N SER A 193 12.29 -4.99 -15.48
CA SER A 193 13.32 -4.22 -14.78
C SER A 193 14.08 -5.00 -13.71
N GLU A 194 13.49 -6.05 -13.14
CA GLU A 194 14.15 -6.92 -12.16
C GLU A 194 15.01 -8.00 -12.85
N ALA A 195 14.71 -8.28 -14.12
CA ALA A 195 15.37 -9.32 -14.92
C ALA A 195 16.64 -8.82 -15.64
N LEU A 196 16.84 -7.51 -15.74
CA LEU A 196 18.00 -6.85 -16.37
C LEU A 196 19.08 -6.51 -15.35
#